data_407224b34485f91d6445df4bf6e82551
#
_entry.id   407224b34485f91d6445df4bf6e82551
#
_cell.length_a   1.000
_cell.length_b   1.000
_cell.length_c   1.000
_cell.angle_alpha   90.00
_cell.angle_beta   90.00
_cell.angle_gamma   90.00
#
_symmetry.space_group_name_H-M   'P 1'
#
loop_
_entity.id
_entity.type
_entity.pdbx_description
1 polymer ?
#
loop_
_entity_poly.entity_id
_entity_poly.type
_entity_poly.pdbx_seq_one_letter_code
_entity_poly.pdbx_strand_id
1 'polypeptide(L)'
;MIKGIKFISIPVRDQDRSLEFYTKKLGFQIITDQPFNDKQRWIELRIPGADTGVVLFTPEGHEERIGAFQAVSFWTNNVQKTYDELVSRGVEFLAPPTTADWGSSAIFKDVDGNQFVLGSK
;
A
#
# COMPACT_ATOMS: atom_id res chain seq x y z
N MET A 1 21.98 2.11 17.60
CA MET A 1 21.25 3.17 16.89
C MET A 1 20.23 2.56 15.92
N ILE A 2 19.19 3.32 15.60
CA ILE A 2 18.16 2.88 14.65
C ILE A 2 18.79 2.55 13.31
N LYS A 3 18.36 1.45 12.67
CA LYS A 3 18.93 0.97 11.40
C LYS A 3 18.02 1.18 10.20
N GLY A 4 16.76 1.51 10.42
CA GLY A 4 15.82 1.72 9.31
C GLY A 4 14.37 1.62 9.76
N ILE A 5 13.48 1.60 8.78
CA ILE A 5 12.05 1.40 9.01
C ILE A 5 11.74 -0.08 8.75
N LYS A 6 11.25 -0.78 9.77
CA LYS A 6 10.97 -2.20 9.66
C LYS A 6 9.75 -2.46 8.77
N PHE A 7 8.67 -1.76 9.04
CA PHE A 7 7.46 -1.83 8.22
C PHE A 7 6.62 -0.58 8.42
N ILE A 8 5.73 -0.32 7.45
CA ILE A 8 4.65 0.63 7.59
C ILE A 8 3.36 -0.16 7.86
N SER A 9 2.41 0.46 8.55
CA SER A 9 1.13 -0.18 8.88
C SER A 9 0.01 0.49 8.11
N ILE A 10 -0.81 -0.31 7.44
CA ILE A 10 -1.95 0.17 6.66
C ILE A 10 -3.23 -0.27 7.37
N PRO A 11 -4.11 0.67 7.75
CA PRO A 11 -5.38 0.34 8.40
C PRO A 11 -6.37 -0.21 7.39
N VAL A 12 -6.98 -1.36 7.70
CA VAL A 12 -7.91 -2.02 6.79
C VAL A 12 -9.18 -2.46 7.53
N ARG A 13 -10.31 -2.60 6.81
CA ARG A 13 -11.55 -3.11 7.38
C ARG A 13 -11.57 -4.62 7.43
N ASP A 14 -11.14 -5.24 6.34
CA ASP A 14 -11.20 -6.69 6.13
C ASP A 14 -9.82 -7.14 5.63
N GLN A 15 -9.14 -7.91 6.46
CA GLN A 15 -7.78 -8.34 6.15
C GLN A 15 -7.70 -9.26 4.93
N ASP A 16 -8.69 -10.14 4.73
CA ASP A 16 -8.69 -11.04 3.56
C ASP A 16 -8.85 -10.25 2.26
N ARG A 17 -9.77 -9.31 2.24
CA ARG A 17 -10.03 -8.47 1.07
C ARG A 17 -8.82 -7.60 0.74
N SER A 18 -8.21 -7.00 1.76
CA SER A 18 -7.01 -6.18 1.57
C SER A 18 -5.81 -7.02 1.14
N LEU A 19 -5.64 -8.19 1.73
CA LEU A 19 -4.56 -9.10 1.36
C LEU A 19 -4.64 -9.46 -0.13
N GLU A 20 -5.84 -9.73 -0.63
CA GLU A 20 -6.02 -10.02 -2.05
C GLU A 20 -5.63 -8.83 -2.93
N PHE A 21 -6.02 -7.62 -2.55
CA PHE A 21 -5.65 -6.42 -3.28
C PHE A 21 -4.13 -6.24 -3.34
N TYR A 22 -3.46 -6.27 -2.21
CA TYR A 22 -2.02 -6.00 -2.15
C TYR A 22 -1.20 -7.08 -2.82
N THR A 23 -1.63 -8.34 -2.77
CA THR A 23 -0.90 -9.43 -3.43
C THR A 23 -1.23 -9.53 -4.92
N LYS A 24 -2.50 -9.48 -5.30
CA LYS A 24 -2.93 -9.70 -6.68
C LYS A 24 -2.75 -8.48 -7.56
N LYS A 25 -3.04 -7.28 -7.04
CA LYS A 25 -2.98 -6.06 -7.84
C LYS A 25 -1.65 -5.34 -7.72
N LEU A 26 -1.10 -5.22 -6.52
CA LEU A 26 0.18 -4.54 -6.33
C LEU A 26 1.39 -5.47 -6.43
N GLY A 27 1.17 -6.78 -6.37
CA GLY A 27 2.25 -7.76 -6.50
C GLY A 27 3.12 -7.93 -5.25
N PHE A 28 2.63 -7.52 -4.09
CA PHE A 28 3.36 -7.72 -2.83
C PHE A 28 3.33 -9.20 -2.45
N GLN A 29 4.33 -9.63 -1.70
CA GLN A 29 4.50 -11.03 -1.30
C GLN A 29 4.23 -11.20 0.18
N ILE A 30 3.57 -12.30 0.57
CA ILE A 30 3.30 -12.58 1.97
C ILE A 30 4.59 -13.07 2.65
N ILE A 31 5.00 -12.38 3.73
CA ILE A 31 6.08 -12.84 4.61
C ILE A 31 5.47 -13.66 5.74
N THR A 32 4.41 -13.14 6.36
CA THR A 32 3.78 -13.72 7.53
C THR A 32 2.28 -13.51 7.46
N ASP A 33 1.52 -14.55 7.75
CA ASP A 33 0.07 -14.49 7.90
C ASP A 33 -0.32 -15.53 8.95
N GLN A 34 -0.51 -15.09 10.19
CA GLN A 34 -0.80 -16.00 11.29
C GLN A 34 -1.69 -15.32 12.33
N PRO A 35 -2.38 -16.10 13.17
CA PRO A 35 -3.23 -15.54 14.21
C PRO A 35 -2.46 -14.58 15.12
N PHE A 36 -3.07 -13.46 15.44
CA PHE A 36 -2.52 -12.49 16.38
C PHE A 36 -3.37 -12.46 17.65
N ASN A 37 -4.70 -12.28 17.50
CA ASN A 37 -5.67 -12.37 18.58
C ASN A 37 -7.02 -12.83 17.99
N ASP A 38 -8.10 -12.79 18.80
CA ASP A 38 -9.42 -13.27 18.37
C ASP A 38 -10.03 -12.46 17.23
N LYS A 39 -9.52 -11.25 16.99
CA LYS A 39 -10.12 -10.27 16.06
C LYS A 39 -9.35 -10.08 14.77
N GLN A 40 -8.04 -10.35 14.78
CA GLN A 40 -7.24 -10.12 13.59
C GLN A 40 -6.02 -11.03 13.55
N ARG A 41 -5.46 -11.15 12.35
CA ARG A 41 -4.20 -11.86 12.10
C ARG A 41 -3.06 -10.86 12.02
N TRP A 42 -1.85 -11.33 12.23
CA TRP A 42 -0.64 -10.59 11.88
C TRP A 42 -0.30 -10.89 10.43
N ILE A 43 -0.46 -9.90 9.57
CA ILE A 43 -0.18 -10.03 8.15
C ILE A 43 0.91 -9.05 7.78
N GLU A 44 2.05 -9.57 7.39
CA GLU A 44 3.19 -8.77 6.94
C GLU A 44 3.55 -9.14 5.51
N LEU A 45 3.69 -8.13 4.67
CA LEU A 45 3.97 -8.27 3.25
C LEU A 45 5.34 -7.69 2.93
N ARG A 46 5.91 -8.15 1.83
CA ARG A 46 7.14 -7.61 1.27
C ARG A 46 6.85 -6.98 -0.08
N ILE A 47 7.41 -5.80 -0.30
CA ILE A 47 7.52 -5.23 -1.64
C ILE A 47 8.75 -5.89 -2.27
N PRO A 48 8.63 -6.60 -3.43
CA PRO A 48 9.78 -7.27 -4.04
C PRO A 48 10.97 -6.32 -4.22
N GLY A 49 12.12 -6.72 -3.67
CA GLY A 49 13.35 -5.94 -3.76
C GLY A 49 13.50 -4.84 -2.73
N ALA A 50 12.53 -4.62 -1.84
CA ALA A 50 12.60 -3.59 -0.81
C ALA A 50 12.88 -4.17 0.57
N ASP A 51 13.44 -3.35 1.46
CA ASP A 51 13.72 -3.74 2.85
C ASP A 51 12.54 -3.46 3.79
N THR A 52 11.77 -2.41 3.51
CA THR A 52 10.63 -2.03 4.34
C THR A 52 9.43 -2.92 4.06
N GLY A 53 8.87 -3.53 5.10
CA GLY A 53 7.66 -4.34 4.99
C GLY A 53 6.38 -3.51 5.05
N VAL A 54 5.26 -4.18 4.83
CA VAL A 54 3.92 -3.60 4.89
C VAL A 54 3.05 -4.50 5.75
N VAL A 55 2.43 -3.94 6.79
CA VAL A 55 1.54 -4.68 7.69
C VAL A 55 0.10 -4.21 7.45
N LEU A 56 -0.81 -5.15 7.28
CA LEU A 56 -2.24 -4.89 7.17
C LEU A 56 -2.89 -5.16 8.52
N PHE A 57 -3.49 -4.13 9.14
CA PHE A 57 -4.05 -4.28 10.48
C PHE A 57 -5.43 -3.64 10.57
N THR A 58 -6.27 -4.15 11.48
CA THR A 58 -7.57 -3.54 11.77
C THR A 58 -7.41 -2.60 12.96
N PRO A 59 -7.60 -1.28 12.77
CA PRO A 59 -7.35 -0.27 13.81
C PRO A 59 -8.53 -0.17 14.76
N GLU A 60 -8.70 -1.14 15.64
CA GLU A 60 -9.82 -1.18 16.58
C GLU A 60 -9.90 0.10 17.41
N GLY A 61 -11.05 0.77 17.38
CA GLY A 61 -11.25 2.05 18.05
C GLY A 61 -10.74 3.25 17.27
N HIS A 62 -10.12 3.04 16.10
CA HIS A 62 -9.57 4.09 15.26
C HIS A 62 -9.94 3.89 13.79
N GLU A 63 -11.17 3.43 13.54
CA GLU A 63 -11.64 3.10 12.20
C GLU A 63 -11.70 4.30 11.27
N GLU A 64 -11.71 5.53 11.83
CA GLU A 64 -11.64 6.76 11.06
C GLU A 64 -10.33 6.90 10.27
N ARG A 65 -9.31 6.15 10.61
CA ARG A 65 -8.05 6.13 9.86
C ARG A 65 -8.18 5.41 8.53
N ILE A 66 -9.17 4.54 8.39
CA ILE A 66 -9.39 3.77 7.17
C ILE A 66 -10.01 4.67 6.11
N GLY A 67 -9.47 4.62 4.89
CA GLY A 67 -9.96 5.42 3.76
C GLY A 67 -9.37 6.82 3.66
N ALA A 68 -8.46 7.18 4.55
CA ALA A 68 -7.80 8.48 4.54
C ALA A 68 -6.53 8.46 3.69
N PHE A 69 -5.97 9.66 3.47
CA PHE A 69 -4.62 9.77 2.91
C PHE A 69 -3.62 9.29 3.95
N GLN A 70 -2.84 8.27 3.62
CA GLN A 70 -1.97 7.60 4.59
C GLN A 70 -0.57 8.21 4.72
N ALA A 71 -0.29 9.28 3.97
CA ALA A 71 1.01 9.95 3.99
C ALA A 71 2.19 9.01 3.71
N VAL A 72 1.96 8.02 2.85
CA VAL A 72 2.97 7.05 2.41
C VAL A 72 3.20 7.24 0.93
N SER A 73 4.47 7.29 0.53
CA SER A 73 4.86 7.37 -0.87
C SER A 73 5.58 6.10 -1.27
N PHE A 74 5.05 5.42 -2.26
CA PHE A 74 5.74 4.33 -2.95
C PHE A 74 6.47 4.91 -4.15
N TRP A 75 7.57 4.30 -4.55
CA TRP A 75 8.30 4.79 -5.71
C TRP A 75 8.45 3.70 -6.78
N THR A 76 8.62 4.15 -8.01
CA THR A 76 8.86 3.28 -9.16
C THR A 76 9.84 3.98 -10.11
N ASN A 77 10.52 3.20 -10.93
CA ASN A 77 11.42 3.74 -11.94
C ASN A 77 10.67 4.45 -13.09
N ASN A 78 9.40 4.10 -13.31
CA ASN A 78 8.61 4.68 -14.39
C ASN A 78 7.14 4.81 -13.92
N VAL A 79 6.77 6.00 -13.49
CA VAL A 79 5.44 6.25 -12.95
C VAL A 79 4.34 5.99 -13.97
N GLN A 80 4.51 6.44 -15.22
CA GLN A 80 3.50 6.26 -16.26
C GLN A 80 3.27 4.78 -16.55
N LYS A 81 4.33 4.01 -16.69
CA LYS A 81 4.21 2.57 -16.95
C LYS A 81 3.54 1.84 -15.80
N THR A 82 3.94 2.14 -14.57
CA THR A 82 3.33 1.53 -13.38
C THR A 82 1.85 1.92 -13.26
N TYR A 83 1.53 3.19 -13.51
CA TYR A 83 0.15 3.66 -13.56
C TYR A 83 -0.66 2.84 -14.56
N ASP A 84 -0.17 2.70 -15.79
CA ASP A 84 -0.87 1.96 -16.83
C ASP A 84 -1.11 0.50 -16.45
N GLU A 85 -0.12 -0.15 -15.85
CA GLU A 85 -0.25 -1.53 -15.37
C GLU A 85 -1.27 -1.66 -14.24
N LEU A 86 -1.21 -0.78 -13.25
CA LEU A 86 -2.14 -0.82 -12.13
C LEU A 86 -3.57 -0.53 -12.55
N VAL A 87 -3.78 0.43 -13.45
CA VAL A 87 -5.10 0.69 -14.01
C VAL A 87 -5.64 -0.54 -14.74
N SER A 88 -4.79 -1.23 -15.49
CA SER A 88 -5.19 -2.46 -16.19
C SER A 88 -5.61 -3.58 -15.22
N ARG A 89 -5.11 -3.54 -13.99
CA ARG A 89 -5.47 -4.49 -12.92
C ARG A 89 -6.66 -4.01 -12.09
N GLY A 90 -7.24 -2.86 -12.42
CA GLY A 90 -8.40 -2.33 -11.72
C GLY A 90 -8.09 -1.45 -10.50
N VAL A 91 -6.85 -0.97 -10.37
CA VAL A 91 -6.51 -0.02 -9.31
C VAL A 91 -7.04 1.37 -9.68
N GLU A 92 -7.72 2.02 -8.74
CA GLU A 92 -8.28 3.34 -8.94
C GLU A 92 -7.25 4.42 -8.63
N PHE A 93 -7.12 5.41 -9.52
CA PHE A 93 -6.30 6.60 -9.31
C PHE A 93 -7.19 7.83 -9.28
N LEU A 94 -6.79 8.86 -8.53
CA LEU A 94 -7.54 10.12 -8.48
C LEU A 94 -7.45 10.88 -9.81
N ALA A 95 -6.31 10.77 -10.48
CA ALA A 95 -6.04 11.41 -11.76
C ALA A 95 -4.83 10.73 -12.42
N PRO A 96 -4.64 10.91 -13.74
CA PRO A 96 -3.41 10.47 -14.38
C PRO A 96 -2.17 11.11 -13.76
N PRO A 97 -0.97 10.51 -13.93
CA PRO A 97 0.26 11.10 -13.40
C PRO A 97 0.51 12.52 -13.90
N THR A 98 1.08 13.33 -13.02
CA THR A 98 1.55 14.67 -13.37
C THR A 98 3.07 14.72 -13.23
N THR A 99 3.69 15.61 -14.00
CA THR A 99 5.15 15.78 -13.99
C THR A 99 5.50 17.19 -13.57
N ALA A 100 6.47 17.31 -12.66
CA ALA A 100 7.02 18.57 -12.19
C ALA A 100 8.55 18.47 -12.29
N ASP A 101 9.25 19.56 -11.92
CA ASP A 101 10.73 19.59 -12.00
C ASP A 101 11.38 18.50 -11.16
N TRP A 102 10.75 18.12 -10.04
CA TRP A 102 11.28 17.08 -9.13
C TRP A 102 10.93 15.65 -9.56
N GLY A 103 10.06 15.47 -10.55
CA GLY A 103 9.66 14.14 -11.03
C GLY A 103 8.18 14.03 -11.28
N SER A 104 7.72 12.79 -11.39
CA SER A 104 6.32 12.45 -11.67
C SER A 104 5.66 11.83 -10.46
N SER A 105 4.33 12.01 -10.33
CA SER A 105 3.56 11.37 -9.27
C SER A 105 2.08 11.21 -9.64
N ALA A 106 1.44 10.30 -8.93
CA ALA A 106 0.00 10.09 -8.99
C ALA A 106 -0.47 9.58 -7.62
N ILE A 107 -1.76 9.69 -7.33
CA ILE A 107 -2.34 9.15 -6.10
C ILE A 107 -3.30 8.03 -6.46
N PHE A 108 -3.11 6.87 -5.84
CA PHE A 108 -4.00 5.73 -6.03
C PHE A 108 -4.68 5.34 -4.72
N LYS A 109 -5.75 4.57 -4.86
CA LYS A 109 -6.53 4.06 -3.72
C LYS A 109 -6.40 2.55 -3.62
N ASP A 110 -6.37 2.06 -2.38
CA ASP A 110 -6.56 0.63 -2.16
C ASP A 110 -8.06 0.29 -2.08
N VAL A 111 -8.37 -0.96 -1.73
CA VAL A 111 -9.74 -1.47 -1.70
C VAL A 111 -10.60 -0.78 -0.61
N ASP A 112 -9.98 -0.21 0.42
CA ASP A 112 -10.67 0.52 1.49
C ASP A 112 -10.74 2.03 1.23
N GLY A 113 -10.19 2.49 0.10
CA GLY A 113 -10.12 3.91 -0.21
C GLY A 113 -8.92 4.62 0.41
N ASN A 114 -8.02 3.90 1.08
CA ASN A 114 -6.77 4.49 1.55
C ASN A 114 -6.01 5.06 0.36
N GLN A 115 -5.46 6.26 0.51
CA GLN A 115 -4.77 6.96 -0.56
C GLN A 115 -3.26 6.97 -0.32
N PHE A 116 -2.53 6.68 -1.38
CA PHE A 116 -1.07 6.63 -1.37
C PHE A 116 -0.51 7.35 -2.57
N VAL A 117 0.67 7.95 -2.40
CA VAL A 117 1.41 8.53 -3.52
C VAL A 117 2.22 7.44 -4.21
N LEU A 118 2.17 7.45 -5.54
CA LEU A 118 3.09 6.71 -6.40
C LEU A 118 3.97 7.75 -7.07
N GLY A 119 5.27 7.70 -6.84
CA GLY A 119 6.18 8.71 -7.36
C GLY A 119 7.45 8.15 -7.97
N SER A 120 8.16 9.02 -8.68
CA SER A 120 9.53 8.73 -9.08
C SER A 120 10.45 8.90 -7.87
N LYS A 121 11.54 8.16 -7.88
CA LYS A 121 12.48 8.23 -6.76
C LYS A 121 13.33 9.50 -6.82
#